data_7c600925845fedb4bdf48077aea906b1
#
_entry.id   7c600925845fedb4bdf48077aea906b1
#
_cell.length_a   1.000
_cell.length_b   1.000
_cell.length_c   1.000
_cell.angle_alpha   90.00
_cell.angle_beta   90.00
_cell.angle_gamma   90.00
#
_symmetry.space_group_name_H-M   'P 1'
#
loop_
_entity.id
_entity.type
_entity.pdbx_description
1 polymer ?
#
loop_
_entity_poly.entity_id
_entity_poly.type
_entity_poly.pdbx_seq_one_letter_code
_entity_poly.pdbx_strand_id
1 'polypeptide(L)'
;MTMPVTTAAEAAPQERTSSQKPGRDRYFDLLRALALFRVVLYHLTGWAWLPLVFPSMGVMFALAGSLMARSLKRPAVQVIRGRMRRLLPPLWLLGVVGVTGMVLQGWGPDADGHPGWWLLHLTFWIVPLSDPPYAEGLPGVHGFIGENWAADLAGPLWYIRAYLWYVLLSPLLLKALRALPVVTILAPIALAVAFEQGWLILPGERIPSALTDFSTFGACWILGMAHQEGILQRLPRYIVPSVAPVIALAGLWYALHHDFGTGNDLDSMPLAQALWSFGTVFLLLHLSPSWTEWPRRLRPFAGTITLLNSRAVTIYLWHNTCILIAATLWDRLWGFPLLEQNVPGLLESVWPVLLLVWILIGGCVLAFGWAEDLAAKQNPRLWPTKEPGVRARGARRRTVPGS
;
A
#
# COMPACT_ATOMS: atom_id res chain seq x y z
N MET A 1 -13.63 76.44 -33.29
CA MET A 1 -13.30 75.16 -33.92
C MET A 1 -12.43 74.43 -32.92
N THR A 2 -13.05 73.77 -31.97
CA THR A 2 -12.44 73.07 -30.77
C THR A 2 -12.52 71.61 -31.01
N MET A 3 -11.35 70.90 -31.11
CA MET A 3 -11.28 69.46 -31.18
C MET A 3 -11.41 68.85 -29.79
N PRO A 4 -12.10 67.72 -29.61
CA PRO A 4 -12.15 66.98 -28.33
C PRO A 4 -10.89 66.13 -28.16
N VAL A 5 -10.36 66.16 -26.95
CA VAL A 5 -9.28 65.34 -26.48
C VAL A 5 -9.87 63.95 -26.10
N THR A 6 -9.41 62.92 -26.79
CA THR A 6 -9.78 61.55 -26.48
C THR A 6 -8.87 61.02 -25.35
N THR A 7 -9.43 60.83 -24.16
CA THR A 7 -8.77 60.18 -23.03
C THR A 7 -8.69 58.66 -23.28
N ALA A 8 -7.48 58.15 -23.41
CA ALA A 8 -7.21 56.70 -23.44
C ALA A 8 -7.46 56.10 -22.06
N ALA A 9 -8.42 55.19 -21.99
CA ALA A 9 -8.66 54.41 -20.81
C ALA A 9 -7.51 53.40 -20.60
N GLU A 10 -6.79 53.57 -19.51
CA GLU A 10 -5.72 52.71 -19.04
C GLU A 10 -6.33 51.38 -18.64
N ALA A 11 -6.05 50.29 -19.39
CA ALA A 11 -6.49 48.95 -19.12
C ALA A 11 -5.77 48.42 -17.86
N ALA A 12 -6.54 48.19 -16.80
CA ALA A 12 -6.05 47.59 -15.58
C ALA A 12 -5.39 46.22 -15.86
N PRO A 13 -4.27 45.89 -15.20
CA PRO A 13 -3.62 44.59 -15.36
C PRO A 13 -4.53 43.49 -14.88
N GLN A 14 -4.94 42.57 -15.76
CA GLN A 14 -5.60 41.33 -15.38
C GLN A 14 -4.66 40.54 -14.47
N GLU A 15 -4.98 40.45 -13.19
CA GLU A 15 -4.36 39.48 -12.25
C GLU A 15 -4.46 38.08 -12.84
N ARG A 16 -3.31 37.59 -13.30
CA ARG A 16 -3.16 36.16 -13.64
C ARG A 16 -3.40 35.39 -12.37
N THR A 17 -4.59 34.83 -12.19
CA THR A 17 -4.87 33.82 -11.19
C THR A 17 -3.84 32.72 -11.33
N SER A 18 -2.87 32.72 -10.44
CA SER A 18 -1.87 31.68 -10.34
C SER A 18 -2.61 30.36 -10.12
N SER A 19 -2.59 29.50 -11.12
CA SER A 19 -3.06 28.12 -11.02
C SER A 19 -2.23 27.43 -9.92
N GLN A 20 -2.71 27.52 -8.68
CA GLN A 20 -2.14 26.78 -7.57
C GLN A 20 -2.21 25.30 -7.93
N LYS A 21 -1.03 24.65 -8.02
CA LYS A 21 -0.96 23.20 -8.12
C LYS A 21 -1.81 22.63 -6.99
N PRO A 22 -2.77 21.73 -7.29
CA PRO A 22 -3.62 21.15 -6.25
C PRO A 22 -2.71 20.58 -5.16
N GLY A 23 -2.90 21.06 -3.94
CA GLY A 23 -2.12 20.68 -2.76
C GLY A 23 -2.19 19.16 -2.51
N ARG A 24 -1.23 18.66 -1.76
CA ARG A 24 -1.21 17.26 -1.30
C ARG A 24 -2.41 17.05 -0.37
N ASP A 25 -3.21 16.02 -0.60
CA ASP A 25 -4.36 15.70 0.24
C ASP A 25 -3.88 14.99 1.53
N ARG A 26 -4.01 15.66 2.66
CA ARG A 26 -3.59 15.17 3.98
C ARG A 26 -4.47 14.04 4.50
N TYR A 27 -5.73 14.01 4.10
CA TYR A 27 -6.63 12.92 4.45
C TYR A 27 -6.14 11.59 3.86
N PHE A 28 -5.73 11.58 2.60
CA PHE A 28 -5.16 10.39 1.98
C PHE A 28 -3.83 9.97 2.61
N ASP A 29 -3.02 10.94 3.05
CA ASP A 29 -1.80 10.64 3.79
C ASP A 29 -2.10 9.97 5.13
N LEU A 30 -3.12 10.43 5.86
CA LEU A 30 -3.57 9.81 7.11
C LEU A 30 -4.08 8.38 6.88
N LEU A 31 -4.98 8.19 5.91
CA LEU A 31 -5.52 6.86 5.62
C LEU A 31 -4.42 5.85 5.29
N ARG A 32 -3.41 6.25 4.52
CA ARG A 32 -2.28 5.38 4.17
C ARG A 32 -1.42 5.04 5.40
N ALA A 33 -1.15 6.02 6.25
CA ALA A 33 -0.38 5.79 7.48
C ALA A 33 -1.12 4.86 8.45
N LEU A 34 -2.44 5.05 8.62
CA LEU A 34 -3.30 4.16 9.42
C LEU A 34 -3.33 2.74 8.84
N ALA A 35 -3.44 2.62 7.50
CA ALA A 35 -3.42 1.33 6.83
C ALA A 35 -2.11 0.58 7.10
N LEU A 36 -0.98 1.26 6.98
CA LEU A 36 0.33 0.67 7.21
C LEU A 36 0.51 0.26 8.68
N PHE A 37 0.12 1.11 9.62
CA PHE A 37 0.15 0.79 11.05
C PHE A 37 -0.70 -0.43 11.38
N ARG A 38 -1.94 -0.49 10.86
CA ARG A 38 -2.85 -1.62 11.06
C ARG A 38 -2.28 -2.91 10.47
N VAL A 39 -1.63 -2.86 9.30
CA VAL A 39 -1.00 -4.04 8.69
C VAL A 39 0.06 -4.63 9.63
N VAL A 40 0.96 -3.80 10.15
CA VAL A 40 1.99 -4.25 11.11
C VAL A 40 1.35 -4.85 12.37
N LEU A 41 0.34 -4.18 12.93
CA LEU A 41 -0.36 -4.66 14.12
C LEU A 41 -1.07 -6.00 13.87
N TYR A 42 -1.73 -6.16 12.73
CA TYR A 42 -2.43 -7.39 12.37
C TYR A 42 -1.46 -8.57 12.21
N HIS A 43 -0.37 -8.40 11.49
CA HIS A 43 0.61 -9.47 11.31
C HIS A 43 1.33 -9.85 12.62
N LEU A 44 1.44 -8.92 13.57
CA LEU A 44 1.98 -9.23 14.90
C LEU A 44 0.98 -10.00 15.77
N THR A 45 -0.31 -9.63 15.72
CA THR A 45 -1.30 -10.10 16.70
C THR A 45 -2.22 -11.21 16.17
N GLY A 46 -2.41 -11.27 14.86
CA GLY A 46 -3.42 -12.14 14.25
C GLY A 46 -4.87 -11.80 14.62
N TRP A 47 -5.14 -10.58 15.13
CA TRP A 47 -6.49 -10.23 15.58
C TRP A 47 -7.46 -10.12 14.41
N ALA A 48 -8.34 -11.11 14.25
CA ALA A 48 -9.32 -11.21 13.17
C ALA A 48 -10.32 -10.02 13.10
N TRP A 49 -10.50 -9.27 14.18
CA TRP A 49 -11.36 -8.07 14.20
C TRP A 49 -10.71 -6.81 13.57
N LEU A 50 -9.40 -6.78 13.42
CA LEU A 50 -8.70 -5.61 12.84
C LEU A 50 -9.12 -5.30 11.39
N PRO A 51 -9.28 -6.28 10.49
CA PRO A 51 -9.84 -6.06 9.15
C PRO A 51 -11.24 -5.44 9.16
N LEU A 52 -12.06 -5.78 10.16
CA LEU A 52 -13.40 -5.21 10.32
C LEU A 52 -13.37 -3.73 10.71
N VAL A 53 -12.45 -3.33 11.60
CA VAL A 53 -12.32 -1.92 11.98
C VAL A 53 -11.78 -1.06 10.84
N PHE A 54 -10.80 -1.57 10.11
CA PHE A 54 -10.18 -0.81 9.03
C PHE A 54 -9.62 -1.74 7.94
N PRO A 55 -10.25 -1.81 6.75
CA PRO A 55 -9.81 -2.67 5.64
C PRO A 55 -8.59 -2.07 4.93
N SER A 56 -7.42 -2.20 5.55
CA SER A 56 -6.17 -1.54 5.13
C SER A 56 -5.82 -1.77 3.68
N MET A 57 -5.93 -3.02 3.20
CA MET A 57 -5.55 -3.37 1.84
C MET A 57 -6.49 -2.74 0.82
N GLY A 58 -7.81 -2.80 1.05
CA GLY A 58 -8.80 -2.13 0.21
C GLY A 58 -8.57 -0.62 0.13
N VAL A 59 -8.27 0.02 1.28
CA VAL A 59 -7.93 1.45 1.34
C VAL A 59 -6.66 1.74 0.56
N MET A 60 -5.59 0.97 0.75
CA MET A 60 -4.32 1.18 0.06
C MET A 60 -4.46 1.06 -1.46
N PHE A 61 -5.21 0.05 -1.94
CA PHE A 61 -5.49 -0.11 -3.37
C PHE A 61 -6.36 1.03 -3.92
N ALA A 62 -7.36 1.50 -3.19
CA ALA A 62 -8.20 2.62 -3.62
C ALA A 62 -7.41 3.94 -3.74
N LEU A 63 -6.58 4.24 -2.73
CA LEU A 63 -5.70 5.41 -2.77
C LEU A 63 -4.70 5.33 -3.93
N ALA A 64 -4.15 4.15 -4.18
CA ALA A 64 -3.24 3.92 -5.30
C ALA A 64 -3.95 4.05 -6.66
N GLY A 65 -5.17 3.54 -6.80
CA GLY A 65 -6.03 3.68 -7.96
C GLY A 65 -6.36 5.14 -8.28
N SER A 66 -6.72 5.92 -7.26
CA SER A 66 -6.94 7.38 -7.38
C SER A 66 -5.69 8.10 -7.89
N LEU A 67 -4.53 7.82 -7.29
CA LEU A 67 -3.26 8.41 -7.74
C LEU A 67 -2.84 7.92 -9.14
N MET A 68 -3.22 6.69 -9.51
CA MET A 68 -2.95 6.15 -10.83
C MET A 68 -3.79 6.85 -11.89
N ALA A 69 -5.10 7.00 -11.70
CA ALA A 69 -5.97 7.74 -12.61
C ALA A 69 -5.50 9.18 -12.83
N ARG A 70 -5.12 9.87 -11.74
CA ARG A 70 -4.52 11.22 -11.81
C ARG A 70 -3.23 11.23 -12.64
N SER A 71 -2.40 10.19 -12.52
CA SER A 71 -1.12 10.09 -13.22
C SER A 71 -1.31 9.80 -14.72
N LEU A 72 -2.34 9.04 -15.10
CA LEU A 72 -2.67 8.65 -16.48
C LEU A 72 -3.16 9.80 -17.37
N LYS A 73 -3.20 11.02 -16.86
CA LYS A 73 -3.25 12.24 -17.70
C LYS A 73 -1.97 12.41 -18.54
N ARG A 74 -0.91 11.67 -18.23
CA ARG A 74 0.34 11.56 -18.97
C ARG A 74 0.36 10.23 -19.75
N PRO A 75 1.27 10.04 -20.73
CA PRO A 75 1.38 8.78 -21.47
C PRO A 75 1.55 7.58 -20.54
N ALA A 76 0.74 6.53 -20.75
CA ALA A 76 0.65 5.37 -19.87
C ALA A 76 2.00 4.68 -19.62
N VAL A 77 2.82 4.50 -20.67
CA VAL A 77 4.15 3.88 -20.57
C VAL A 77 5.06 4.64 -19.60
N GLN A 78 5.04 5.98 -19.64
CA GLN A 78 5.84 6.80 -18.72
C GLN A 78 5.37 6.66 -17.27
N VAL A 79 4.05 6.56 -17.07
CA VAL A 79 3.45 6.37 -15.74
C VAL A 79 3.82 5.01 -15.18
N ILE A 80 3.61 3.94 -15.95
CA ILE A 80 3.94 2.55 -15.57
C ILE A 80 5.42 2.45 -15.23
N ARG A 81 6.31 2.87 -16.16
CA ARG A 81 7.77 2.88 -15.92
C ARG A 81 8.15 3.65 -14.65
N GLY A 82 7.48 4.78 -14.40
CA GLY A 82 7.70 5.59 -13.20
C GLY A 82 7.28 4.88 -11.91
N ARG A 83 6.21 4.08 -11.94
CA ARG A 83 5.74 3.27 -10.80
C ARG A 83 6.68 2.10 -10.56
N MET A 84 7.01 1.33 -11.61
CA MET A 84 7.95 0.21 -11.51
C MET A 84 9.31 0.68 -10.95
N ARG A 85 9.86 1.79 -11.45
CA ARG A 85 11.13 2.32 -10.95
C ARG A 85 11.09 2.65 -9.45
N ARG A 86 9.94 3.03 -8.88
CA ARG A 86 9.81 3.33 -7.45
C ARG A 86 9.63 2.09 -6.59
N LEU A 87 9.08 1.03 -7.17
CA LEU A 87 8.73 -0.20 -6.46
C LEU A 87 9.87 -1.21 -6.47
N LEU A 88 10.52 -1.39 -7.62
CA LEU A 88 11.47 -2.48 -7.83
C LEU A 88 12.78 -2.37 -7.02
N PRO A 89 13.45 -1.20 -6.88
CA PRO A 89 14.71 -1.15 -6.14
C PRO A 89 14.61 -1.57 -4.67
N PRO A 90 13.61 -1.14 -3.87
CA PRO A 90 13.40 -1.69 -2.52
C PRO A 90 13.11 -3.20 -2.51
N LEU A 91 12.35 -3.70 -3.50
CA LEU A 91 12.09 -5.12 -3.66
C LEU A 91 13.37 -5.90 -3.99
N TRP A 92 14.20 -5.40 -4.89
CA TRP A 92 15.47 -6.05 -5.23
C TRP A 92 16.40 -6.15 -4.03
N LEU A 93 16.40 -5.14 -3.17
CA LEU A 93 17.18 -5.17 -1.95
C LEU A 93 16.70 -6.27 -1.00
N LEU A 94 15.39 -6.40 -0.81
CA LEU A 94 14.79 -7.51 -0.06
C LEU A 94 15.15 -8.86 -0.73
N GLY A 95 15.00 -8.96 -2.05
CA GLY A 95 15.31 -10.17 -2.82
C GLY A 95 16.77 -10.59 -2.70
N VAL A 96 17.71 -9.64 -2.78
CA VAL A 96 19.14 -9.93 -2.60
C VAL A 96 19.40 -10.49 -1.19
N VAL A 97 18.85 -9.87 -0.15
CA VAL A 97 19.03 -10.35 1.22
C VAL A 97 18.38 -11.73 1.40
N GLY A 98 17.12 -11.89 0.96
CA GLY A 98 16.37 -13.13 1.12
C GLY A 98 16.96 -14.30 0.33
N VAL A 99 17.18 -14.11 -0.97
CA VAL A 99 17.75 -15.18 -1.84
C VAL A 99 19.16 -15.55 -1.38
N THR A 100 20.01 -14.57 -1.04
CA THR A 100 21.35 -14.87 -0.51
C THR A 100 21.26 -15.66 0.79
N GLY A 101 20.38 -15.27 1.71
CA GLY A 101 20.17 -16.00 2.97
C GLY A 101 19.72 -17.45 2.73
N MET A 102 18.75 -17.66 1.84
CA MET A 102 18.26 -19.00 1.49
C MET A 102 19.37 -19.87 0.85
N VAL A 103 20.11 -19.32 -0.11
CA VAL A 103 21.22 -20.05 -0.79
C VAL A 103 22.33 -20.41 0.21
N LEU A 104 22.69 -19.53 1.13
CA LEU A 104 23.69 -19.82 2.16
C LEU A 104 23.24 -20.94 3.13
N GLN A 105 21.93 -21.18 3.23
CA GLN A 105 21.34 -22.28 4.02
C GLN A 105 21.05 -23.53 3.20
N GLY A 106 21.56 -23.60 1.96
CA GLY A 106 21.48 -24.79 1.12
C GLY A 106 20.33 -24.84 0.13
N TRP A 107 19.54 -23.75 0.00
CA TRP A 107 18.53 -23.69 -1.03
C TRP A 107 19.16 -23.53 -2.43
N GLY A 108 18.73 -24.36 -3.36
CA GLY A 108 19.31 -24.38 -4.70
C GLY A 108 18.39 -25.04 -5.73
N PRO A 109 18.91 -25.21 -6.98
CA PRO A 109 18.14 -25.74 -8.11
C PRO A 109 17.55 -27.14 -7.88
N ASP A 110 18.17 -27.92 -7.00
CA ASP A 110 17.75 -29.31 -6.72
C ASP A 110 16.56 -29.38 -5.75
N ALA A 111 16.23 -28.26 -5.08
CA ALA A 111 15.15 -28.22 -4.09
C ALA A 111 13.79 -28.58 -4.71
N ASP A 112 13.53 -28.19 -5.96
CA ASP A 112 12.26 -28.44 -6.65
C ASP A 112 12.35 -29.58 -7.69
N GLY A 113 13.49 -30.27 -7.81
CA GLY A 113 13.72 -31.34 -8.78
C GLY A 113 13.77 -30.92 -10.25
N HIS A 114 13.62 -29.63 -10.54
CA HIS A 114 13.60 -29.06 -11.89
C HIS A 114 14.46 -27.80 -12.00
N PRO A 115 15.77 -27.89 -12.20
CA PRO A 115 16.69 -26.75 -12.18
C PRO A 115 16.34 -25.60 -13.12
N GLY A 116 15.82 -25.91 -14.31
CA GLY A 116 15.41 -24.90 -15.30
C GLY A 116 14.22 -24.08 -14.83
N TRP A 117 13.26 -24.69 -14.19
CA TRP A 117 12.09 -24.01 -13.60
C TRP A 117 12.49 -23.14 -12.43
N TRP A 118 13.41 -23.59 -11.58
CA TRP A 118 13.91 -22.81 -10.45
C TRP A 118 14.53 -21.48 -10.90
N LEU A 119 15.41 -21.50 -11.92
CA LEU A 119 15.99 -20.28 -12.50
C LEU A 119 14.93 -19.34 -13.10
N LEU A 120 13.94 -19.90 -13.81
CA LEU A 120 12.84 -19.12 -14.36
C LEU A 120 12.02 -18.45 -13.24
N HIS A 121 11.72 -19.19 -12.19
CA HIS A 121 10.92 -18.66 -11.06
C HIS A 121 11.68 -17.61 -10.24
N LEU A 122 13.02 -17.66 -10.16
CA LEU A 122 13.84 -16.61 -9.54
C LEU A 122 13.63 -15.25 -10.19
N THR A 123 13.21 -15.20 -11.47
CA THR A 123 12.89 -13.93 -12.14
C THR A 123 11.75 -13.18 -11.45
N PHE A 124 10.88 -13.85 -10.67
CA PHE A 124 9.82 -13.20 -9.93
C PHE A 124 10.32 -12.37 -8.73
N TRP A 125 11.55 -12.63 -8.24
CA TRP A 125 12.23 -11.72 -7.32
C TRP A 125 12.69 -10.41 -8.00
N ILE A 126 12.84 -10.43 -9.33
CA ILE A 126 13.23 -9.25 -10.12
C ILE A 126 12.00 -8.46 -10.55
N VAL A 127 10.99 -9.17 -11.11
CA VAL A 127 9.71 -8.57 -11.51
C VAL A 127 8.57 -9.45 -11.00
N PRO A 128 7.86 -9.04 -9.94
CA PRO A 128 6.88 -9.87 -9.24
C PRO A 128 5.56 -9.96 -10.02
N LEU A 129 5.57 -10.66 -11.15
CA LEU A 129 4.36 -10.99 -11.91
C LEU A 129 3.64 -12.23 -11.35
N SER A 130 4.35 -13.04 -10.57
CA SER A 130 3.85 -14.16 -9.80
C SER A 130 4.57 -14.21 -8.46
N ASP A 131 4.16 -15.11 -7.56
CA ASP A 131 4.85 -15.31 -6.28
C ASP A 131 6.27 -15.80 -6.53
N PRO A 132 7.26 -15.13 -5.94
CA PRO A 132 8.64 -15.59 -6.03
C PRO A 132 8.81 -16.88 -5.23
N PRO A 133 9.66 -17.80 -5.69
CA PRO A 133 9.96 -19.01 -4.95
C PRO A 133 10.72 -18.69 -3.65
N TYR A 134 10.45 -19.45 -2.63
CA TYR A 134 11.19 -19.43 -1.37
C TYR A 134 11.39 -20.86 -0.87
N ALA A 135 12.36 -21.04 -0.01
CA ALA A 135 12.62 -22.35 0.60
C ALA A 135 11.71 -22.58 1.80
N GLU A 136 11.16 -23.77 1.92
CA GLU A 136 10.46 -24.27 3.09
C GLU A 136 11.42 -25.07 3.99
N GLY A 137 11.24 -24.98 5.32
CA GLY A 137 11.97 -25.80 6.27
C GLY A 137 13.49 -25.62 6.27
N LEU A 138 13.99 -24.39 6.07
CA LEU A 138 15.42 -24.10 6.20
C LEU A 138 15.88 -24.27 7.64
N PRO A 139 17.19 -24.63 7.89
CA PRO A 139 17.70 -24.88 9.23
C PRO A 139 17.53 -23.74 10.23
N GLY A 140 17.17 -22.55 9.77
CA GLY A 140 17.10 -21.35 10.59
C GLY A 140 18.48 -20.85 11.04
N VAL A 141 18.51 -19.90 11.96
CA VAL A 141 19.78 -19.38 12.52
C VAL A 141 19.76 -19.57 14.03
N HIS A 142 20.17 -20.74 14.51
CA HIS A 142 20.42 -21.06 15.93
C HIS A 142 19.41 -20.44 16.93
N GLY A 143 18.10 -20.61 16.67
CA GLY A 143 17.03 -20.06 17.49
C GLY A 143 16.84 -18.54 17.40
N PHE A 144 17.52 -17.83 16.50
CA PHE A 144 17.25 -16.41 16.19
C PHE A 144 16.21 -16.23 15.11
N ILE A 145 16.16 -17.15 14.17
CA ILE A 145 15.24 -17.12 13.04
C ILE A 145 14.73 -18.54 12.89
N GLY A 146 13.40 -18.72 12.90
CA GLY A 146 12.75 -20.02 12.76
C GLY A 146 12.90 -20.60 11.34
N GLU A 147 12.53 -21.86 11.17
CA GLU A 147 12.69 -22.60 9.90
C GLU A 147 11.89 -22.00 8.73
N ASN A 148 10.82 -21.28 9.02
CA ASN A 148 9.92 -20.68 8.02
C ASN A 148 10.21 -19.20 7.69
N TRP A 149 11.38 -18.69 8.09
CA TRP A 149 11.71 -17.29 7.91
C TRP A 149 11.62 -16.79 6.44
N ALA A 150 11.87 -17.68 5.49
CA ALA A 150 11.80 -17.35 4.07
C ALA A 150 10.35 -17.12 3.61
N ALA A 151 9.39 -17.89 4.14
CA ALA A 151 7.95 -17.67 3.93
C ALA A 151 7.50 -16.33 4.53
N ASP A 152 7.93 -16.01 5.76
CA ASP A 152 7.61 -14.73 6.40
C ASP A 152 8.19 -13.53 5.62
N LEU A 153 9.42 -13.67 5.12
CA LEU A 153 10.05 -12.66 4.27
C LEU A 153 9.32 -12.48 2.93
N ALA A 154 8.87 -13.57 2.32
CA ALA A 154 8.13 -13.53 1.06
C ALA A 154 6.66 -13.12 1.24
N GLY A 155 6.09 -13.31 2.44
CA GLY A 155 4.69 -13.06 2.74
C GLY A 155 4.12 -11.74 2.22
N PRO A 156 4.78 -10.58 2.39
CA PRO A 156 4.26 -9.30 1.89
C PRO A 156 4.22 -9.17 0.36
N LEU A 157 4.85 -10.06 -0.40
CA LEU A 157 5.06 -9.89 -1.84
C LEU A 157 3.80 -10.06 -2.69
N TRP A 158 2.77 -10.74 -2.18
CA TRP A 158 1.48 -10.84 -2.87
C TRP A 158 0.88 -9.45 -3.17
N TYR A 159 0.98 -8.51 -2.22
CA TYR A 159 0.50 -7.14 -2.44
C TYR A 159 1.30 -6.41 -3.53
N ILE A 160 2.61 -6.61 -3.58
CA ILE A 160 3.48 -6.03 -4.61
C ILE A 160 3.13 -6.59 -5.99
N ARG A 161 2.86 -7.90 -6.07
CA ARG A 161 2.36 -8.58 -7.27
C ARG A 161 1.02 -7.99 -7.71
N ALA A 162 0.03 -7.97 -6.82
CA ALA A 162 -1.28 -7.41 -7.11
C ALA A 162 -1.20 -5.94 -7.55
N TYR A 163 -0.42 -5.12 -6.84
CA TYR A 163 -0.18 -3.72 -7.20
C TYR A 163 0.42 -3.57 -8.60
N LEU A 164 1.40 -4.42 -8.95
CA LEU A 164 2.02 -4.39 -10.28
C LEU A 164 1.00 -4.72 -11.38
N TRP A 165 0.19 -5.75 -11.19
CA TRP A 165 -0.90 -6.09 -12.12
C TRP A 165 -1.89 -4.94 -12.27
N TYR A 166 -2.32 -4.31 -11.18
CA TYR A 166 -3.19 -3.14 -11.25
C TYR A 166 -2.56 -1.98 -12.01
N VAL A 167 -1.28 -1.71 -11.80
CA VAL A 167 -0.55 -0.66 -12.54
C VAL A 167 -0.53 -0.96 -14.03
N LEU A 168 -0.26 -2.21 -14.42
CA LEU A 168 -0.22 -2.63 -15.83
C LEU A 168 -1.59 -2.56 -16.49
N LEU A 169 -2.64 -3.02 -15.80
CA LEU A 169 -4.02 -3.03 -16.30
C LEU A 169 -4.69 -1.65 -16.26
N SER A 170 -4.17 -0.70 -15.49
CA SER A 170 -4.82 0.59 -15.25
C SER A 170 -5.21 1.39 -16.48
N PRO A 171 -4.43 1.46 -17.57
CA PRO A 171 -4.85 2.18 -18.78
C PRO A 171 -6.13 1.58 -19.38
N LEU A 172 -6.25 0.25 -19.38
CA LEU A 172 -7.42 -0.47 -19.87
C LEU A 172 -8.61 -0.28 -18.90
N LEU A 173 -8.38 -0.46 -17.60
CA LEU A 173 -9.40 -0.28 -16.56
C LEU A 173 -9.97 1.14 -16.58
N LEU A 174 -9.13 2.16 -16.77
CA LEU A 174 -9.59 3.55 -16.84
C LEU A 174 -10.42 3.80 -18.10
N LYS A 175 -10.05 3.21 -19.24
CA LYS A 175 -10.83 3.28 -20.47
C LYS A 175 -12.19 2.60 -20.30
N ALA A 176 -12.21 1.39 -19.72
CA ALA A 176 -13.43 0.65 -19.44
C ALA A 176 -14.34 1.40 -18.44
N LEU A 177 -13.75 1.96 -17.37
CA LEU A 177 -14.48 2.74 -16.38
C LEU A 177 -15.18 3.97 -16.99
N ARG A 178 -14.55 4.64 -17.94
CA ARG A 178 -15.14 5.80 -18.64
C ARG A 178 -16.27 5.38 -19.58
N ALA A 179 -16.19 4.19 -20.17
CA ALA A 179 -17.22 3.65 -21.08
C ALA A 179 -18.40 3.03 -20.31
N LEU A 180 -18.13 2.18 -19.34
CA LEU A 180 -19.11 1.37 -18.61
C LEU A 180 -18.79 1.40 -17.09
N PRO A 181 -19.04 2.52 -16.39
CA PRO A 181 -18.56 2.71 -15.02
C PRO A 181 -19.08 1.64 -14.05
N VAL A 182 -20.37 1.35 -14.06
CA VAL A 182 -20.98 0.39 -13.11
C VAL A 182 -20.46 -1.02 -13.36
N VAL A 183 -20.43 -1.45 -14.60
CA VAL A 183 -19.94 -2.79 -14.99
C VAL A 183 -18.47 -2.95 -14.58
N THR A 184 -17.64 -1.95 -14.85
CA THR A 184 -16.21 -2.01 -14.55
C THR A 184 -15.94 -2.07 -13.03
N ILE A 185 -16.71 -1.32 -12.23
CA ILE A 185 -16.58 -1.32 -10.77
C ILE A 185 -17.02 -2.67 -10.19
N LEU A 186 -18.10 -3.26 -10.69
CA LEU A 186 -18.67 -4.49 -10.13
C LEU A 186 -18.05 -5.77 -10.70
N ALA A 187 -17.36 -5.72 -11.84
CA ALA A 187 -16.75 -6.90 -12.45
C ALA A 187 -15.82 -7.70 -11.52
N PRO A 188 -14.93 -7.08 -10.72
CA PRO A 188 -14.12 -7.84 -9.76
C PRO A 188 -14.95 -8.55 -8.70
N ILE A 189 -16.01 -7.92 -8.19
CA ILE A 189 -16.92 -8.54 -7.22
C ILE A 189 -17.67 -9.72 -7.85
N ALA A 190 -18.16 -9.57 -9.08
CA ALA A 190 -18.79 -10.66 -9.82
C ALA A 190 -17.82 -11.83 -10.04
N LEU A 191 -16.54 -11.54 -10.29
CA LEU A 191 -15.49 -12.56 -10.38
C LEU A 191 -15.26 -13.25 -9.02
N ALA A 192 -15.26 -12.52 -7.90
CA ALA A 192 -15.16 -13.11 -6.56
C ALA A 192 -16.32 -14.08 -6.30
N VAL A 193 -17.56 -13.69 -6.67
CA VAL A 193 -18.72 -14.57 -6.56
C VAL A 193 -18.56 -15.81 -7.46
N ALA A 194 -18.06 -15.67 -8.67
CA ALA A 194 -17.87 -16.80 -9.59
C ALA A 194 -16.85 -17.82 -9.07
N PHE A 195 -15.76 -17.35 -8.41
CA PHE A 195 -14.81 -18.22 -7.74
C PHE A 195 -15.43 -18.92 -6.54
N GLU A 196 -16.11 -18.17 -5.69
CA GLU A 196 -16.76 -18.70 -4.48
C GLU A 196 -17.79 -19.78 -4.78
N GLN A 197 -18.59 -19.59 -5.85
CA GLN A 197 -19.59 -20.56 -6.29
C GLN A 197 -19.01 -21.72 -7.12
N GLY A 198 -17.70 -21.76 -7.35
CA GLY A 198 -17.06 -22.79 -8.16
C GLY A 198 -17.44 -22.75 -9.65
N TRP A 199 -18.01 -21.63 -10.14
CA TRP A 199 -18.37 -21.50 -11.58
C TRP A 199 -17.13 -21.34 -12.46
N LEU A 200 -16.02 -20.91 -11.88
CA LEU A 200 -14.75 -20.71 -12.57
C LEU A 200 -13.66 -21.50 -11.85
N ILE A 201 -13.23 -22.60 -12.47
CA ILE A 201 -12.13 -23.42 -12.00
C ILE A 201 -10.97 -23.25 -12.97
N LEU A 202 -9.85 -22.75 -12.48
CA LEU A 202 -8.66 -22.50 -13.30
C LEU A 202 -7.55 -23.50 -12.93
N PRO A 203 -6.78 -23.97 -13.92
CA PRO A 203 -5.69 -24.89 -13.67
C PRO A 203 -4.50 -24.20 -12.99
N GLY A 204 -3.77 -24.96 -12.17
CA GLY A 204 -2.59 -24.49 -11.47
C GLY A 204 -2.90 -23.55 -10.31
N GLU A 205 -1.88 -22.98 -9.68
CA GLU A 205 -2.01 -22.15 -8.47
C GLU A 205 -1.77 -20.65 -8.75
N ARG A 206 -0.89 -20.33 -9.68
CA ARG A 206 -0.40 -18.95 -9.92
C ARG A 206 -1.43 -18.04 -10.56
N ILE A 207 -2.19 -18.54 -11.56
CA ILE A 207 -3.25 -17.77 -12.22
C ILE A 207 -4.44 -17.59 -11.28
N PRO A 208 -4.96 -18.64 -10.62
CA PRO A 208 -5.99 -18.48 -9.60
C PRO A 208 -5.61 -17.47 -8.52
N SER A 209 -4.41 -17.54 -7.96
CA SER A 209 -3.92 -16.61 -6.93
C SER A 209 -3.96 -15.15 -7.40
N ALA A 210 -3.44 -14.83 -8.58
CA ALA A 210 -3.46 -13.48 -9.14
C ALA A 210 -4.88 -12.96 -9.42
N LEU A 211 -5.78 -13.83 -9.88
CA LEU A 211 -7.18 -13.47 -10.14
C LEU A 211 -7.99 -13.34 -8.83
N THR A 212 -7.65 -14.12 -7.80
CA THR A 212 -8.22 -13.96 -6.45
C THR A 212 -7.86 -12.59 -5.88
N ASP A 213 -6.61 -12.15 -5.97
CA ASP A 213 -6.22 -10.79 -5.58
C ASP A 213 -7.01 -9.74 -6.35
N PHE A 214 -7.16 -9.93 -7.67
CA PHE A 214 -7.91 -9.01 -8.51
C PHE A 214 -9.39 -8.99 -8.13
N SER A 215 -10.01 -10.13 -7.89
CA SER A 215 -11.41 -10.22 -7.49
C SER A 215 -11.66 -9.59 -6.12
N THR A 216 -10.73 -9.75 -5.19
CA THR A 216 -10.84 -9.25 -3.81
C THR A 216 -10.68 -7.73 -3.74
N PHE A 217 -9.69 -7.16 -4.40
CA PHE A 217 -9.33 -5.75 -4.22
C PHE A 217 -9.48 -4.88 -5.47
N GLY A 218 -9.75 -5.46 -6.65
CA GLY A 218 -9.87 -4.74 -7.91
C GLY A 218 -10.99 -3.70 -7.90
N ALA A 219 -12.11 -4.02 -7.26
CA ALA A 219 -13.21 -3.07 -7.11
C ALA A 219 -12.78 -1.83 -6.31
N CYS A 220 -11.95 -1.97 -5.26
CA CYS A 220 -11.40 -0.85 -4.50
C CYS A 220 -10.45 0.01 -5.33
N TRP A 221 -9.56 -0.62 -6.14
CA TRP A 221 -8.70 0.10 -7.07
C TRP A 221 -9.50 0.93 -8.07
N ILE A 222 -10.50 0.32 -8.71
CA ILE A 222 -11.36 0.97 -9.70
C ILE A 222 -12.21 2.06 -9.04
N LEU A 223 -12.68 1.85 -7.82
CA LEU A 223 -13.42 2.85 -7.03
C LEU A 223 -12.55 4.10 -6.76
N GLY A 224 -11.28 3.90 -6.44
CA GLY A 224 -10.31 4.99 -6.34
C GLY A 224 -10.13 5.75 -7.65
N MET A 225 -10.08 5.06 -8.78
CA MET A 225 -10.09 5.70 -10.11
C MET A 225 -11.38 6.50 -10.35
N ALA A 226 -12.54 5.93 -10.02
CA ALA A 226 -13.85 6.56 -10.16
C ALA A 226 -13.96 7.84 -9.31
N HIS A 227 -13.41 7.81 -8.10
CA HIS A 227 -13.30 9.01 -7.25
C HIS A 227 -12.48 10.12 -7.93
N GLN A 228 -11.32 9.79 -8.48
CA GLN A 228 -10.45 10.76 -9.16
C GLN A 228 -11.04 11.32 -10.46
N GLU A 229 -11.84 10.52 -11.18
CA GLU A 229 -12.56 10.94 -12.40
C GLU A 229 -13.85 11.72 -12.10
N GLY A 230 -14.19 11.92 -10.83
CA GLY A 230 -15.40 12.66 -10.44
C GLY A 230 -16.70 11.88 -10.64
N ILE A 231 -16.64 10.56 -10.86
CA ILE A 231 -17.83 9.72 -11.08
C ILE A 231 -18.64 9.62 -9.78
N LEU A 232 -17.96 9.45 -8.63
CA LEU A 232 -18.65 9.31 -7.34
C LEU A 232 -19.35 10.60 -6.93
N GLN A 233 -18.83 11.76 -7.29
CA GLN A 233 -19.40 13.07 -6.98
C GLN A 233 -20.68 13.39 -7.80
N ARG A 234 -20.89 12.65 -8.90
CA ARG A 234 -22.11 12.76 -9.73
C ARG A 234 -23.28 11.94 -9.20
N LEU A 235 -23.00 11.01 -8.27
CA LEU A 235 -24.05 10.20 -7.66
C LEU A 235 -24.93 11.06 -6.74
N PRO A 236 -26.24 10.80 -6.69
CA PRO A 236 -27.11 11.40 -5.66
C PRO A 236 -26.55 11.18 -4.26
N ARG A 237 -26.64 12.20 -3.40
CA ARG A 237 -25.99 12.20 -2.09
C ARG A 237 -26.41 11.05 -1.16
N TYR A 238 -27.60 10.49 -1.38
CA TYR A 238 -28.14 9.37 -0.59
C TYR A 238 -27.63 7.99 -1.05
N ILE A 239 -27.16 7.85 -2.29
CA ILE A 239 -26.76 6.54 -2.85
C ILE A 239 -25.64 5.92 -2.02
N VAL A 240 -24.54 6.64 -1.80
CA VAL A 240 -23.39 6.07 -1.11
C VAL A 240 -23.72 5.72 0.35
N PRO A 241 -24.31 6.61 1.17
CA PRO A 241 -24.69 6.27 2.54
C PRO A 241 -25.70 5.13 2.66
N SER A 242 -26.54 4.89 1.64
CA SER A 242 -27.53 3.80 1.64
C SER A 242 -26.94 2.48 1.17
N VAL A 243 -26.15 2.49 0.09
CA VAL A 243 -25.68 1.26 -0.59
C VAL A 243 -24.39 0.73 0.04
N ALA A 244 -23.46 1.61 0.40
CA ALA A 244 -22.14 1.18 0.89
C ALA A 244 -22.23 0.36 2.19
N PRO A 245 -23.00 0.77 3.23
CA PRO A 245 -23.19 -0.04 4.42
C PRO A 245 -23.84 -1.39 4.14
N VAL A 246 -24.82 -1.46 3.22
CA VAL A 246 -25.48 -2.72 2.87
C VAL A 246 -24.50 -3.71 2.27
N ILE A 247 -23.64 -3.25 1.35
CA ILE A 247 -22.60 -4.12 0.76
C ILE A 247 -21.60 -4.56 1.82
N ALA A 248 -21.12 -3.65 2.68
CA ALA A 248 -20.21 -3.99 3.77
C ALA A 248 -20.84 -5.02 4.72
N LEU A 249 -22.08 -4.79 5.15
CA LEU A 249 -22.81 -5.71 6.03
C LEU A 249 -23.08 -7.06 5.38
N ALA A 250 -23.30 -7.12 4.07
CA ALA A 250 -23.39 -8.39 3.33
C ALA A 250 -22.08 -9.17 3.43
N GLY A 251 -20.92 -8.51 3.28
CA GLY A 251 -19.61 -9.13 3.49
C GLY A 251 -19.40 -9.63 4.92
N LEU A 252 -19.77 -8.82 5.91
CA LEU A 252 -19.72 -9.22 7.32
C LEU A 252 -20.64 -10.40 7.61
N TRP A 253 -21.89 -10.34 7.12
CA TRP A 253 -22.84 -11.44 7.28
C TRP A 253 -22.27 -12.74 6.67
N TYR A 254 -21.69 -12.65 5.49
CA TYR A 254 -21.06 -13.79 4.83
C TYR A 254 -19.93 -14.37 5.70
N ALA A 255 -19.03 -13.53 6.22
CA ALA A 255 -17.93 -13.98 7.08
C ALA A 255 -18.41 -14.68 8.37
N LEU A 256 -19.52 -14.20 8.96
CA LEU A 256 -20.07 -14.77 10.20
C LEU A 256 -20.81 -16.09 9.99
N HIS A 257 -21.29 -16.38 8.77
CA HIS A 257 -22.08 -17.58 8.48
C HIS A 257 -21.31 -18.65 7.70
N HIS A 258 -20.08 -18.34 7.23
CA HIS A 258 -19.24 -19.27 6.50
C HIS A 258 -17.90 -19.39 7.25
N ASP A 259 -17.89 -20.18 8.32
CA ASP A 259 -16.65 -20.46 9.05
C ASP A 259 -15.82 -21.51 8.30
N PHE A 260 -14.71 -21.07 7.71
CA PHE A 260 -13.74 -21.96 7.06
C PHE A 260 -12.67 -22.48 8.04
N GLY A 261 -12.91 -22.43 9.34
CA GLY A 261 -11.95 -22.82 10.37
C GLY A 261 -10.88 -21.77 10.66
N THR A 262 -11.07 -20.53 10.18
CA THR A 262 -10.12 -19.43 10.30
C THR A 262 -10.55 -18.38 11.34
N GLY A 263 -11.54 -18.69 12.18
CA GLY A 263 -12.02 -17.77 13.23
C GLY A 263 -12.70 -16.51 12.70
N ASN A 264 -13.39 -16.60 11.56
CA ASN A 264 -14.07 -15.50 10.89
C ASN A 264 -13.14 -14.34 10.44
N ASP A 265 -11.87 -14.65 10.18
CA ASP A 265 -10.93 -13.65 9.70
C ASP A 265 -11.23 -13.29 8.23
N LEU A 266 -11.56 -12.02 7.99
CA LEU A 266 -11.85 -11.52 6.65
C LEU A 266 -10.68 -11.68 5.69
N ASP A 267 -9.43 -11.59 6.17
CA ASP A 267 -8.25 -11.68 5.30
C ASP A 267 -8.10 -13.10 4.70
N SER A 268 -8.77 -14.11 5.28
CA SER A 268 -8.82 -15.49 4.76
C SER A 268 -10.03 -15.79 3.86
N MET A 269 -10.98 -14.84 3.71
CA MET A 269 -12.24 -15.00 2.98
C MET A 269 -12.37 -14.00 1.82
N PRO A 270 -11.91 -14.31 0.59
CA PRO A 270 -11.82 -13.35 -0.52
C PRO A 270 -13.12 -12.61 -0.83
N LEU A 271 -14.27 -13.30 -0.85
CA LEU A 271 -15.56 -12.68 -1.15
C LEU A 271 -16.02 -11.74 -0.01
N ALA A 272 -15.92 -12.19 1.24
CA ALA A 272 -16.24 -11.36 2.41
C ALA A 272 -15.37 -10.11 2.46
N GLN A 273 -14.06 -10.28 2.25
CA GLN A 273 -13.07 -9.22 2.18
C GLN A 273 -13.35 -8.23 1.06
N ALA A 274 -13.74 -8.73 -0.13
CA ALA A 274 -14.09 -7.89 -1.28
C ALA A 274 -15.28 -6.98 -0.96
N LEU A 275 -16.37 -7.55 -0.44
CA LEU A 275 -17.61 -6.82 -0.11
C LEU A 275 -17.40 -5.84 1.04
N TRP A 276 -16.75 -6.28 2.13
CA TRP A 276 -16.45 -5.42 3.28
C TRP A 276 -15.55 -4.24 2.90
N SER A 277 -14.44 -4.54 2.20
CA SER A 277 -13.49 -3.50 1.75
C SER A 277 -14.15 -2.53 0.78
N PHE A 278 -14.92 -3.03 -0.19
CA PHE A 278 -15.60 -2.19 -1.16
C PHE A 278 -16.57 -1.22 -0.49
N GLY A 279 -17.49 -1.72 0.35
CA GLY A 279 -18.48 -0.88 1.03
C GLY A 279 -17.82 0.16 1.92
N THR A 280 -16.84 -0.24 2.75
CA THR A 280 -16.13 0.68 3.65
C THR A 280 -15.33 1.73 2.87
N VAL A 281 -14.60 1.34 1.83
CA VAL A 281 -13.82 2.25 0.99
C VAL A 281 -14.74 3.22 0.24
N PHE A 282 -15.89 2.74 -0.24
CA PHE A 282 -16.87 3.58 -0.92
C PHE A 282 -17.36 4.71 0.00
N LEU A 283 -17.64 4.39 1.27
CA LEU A 283 -18.01 5.37 2.27
C LEU A 283 -16.85 6.32 2.59
N LEU A 284 -15.64 5.83 2.81
CA LEU A 284 -14.47 6.64 3.10
C LEU A 284 -14.13 7.63 1.98
N LEU A 285 -14.25 7.22 0.72
CA LEU A 285 -14.03 8.11 -0.42
C LEU A 285 -15.15 9.14 -0.59
N HIS A 286 -16.40 8.79 -0.24
CA HIS A 286 -17.52 9.72 -0.25
C HIS A 286 -17.37 10.81 0.81
N LEU A 287 -16.92 10.43 2.00
CA LEU A 287 -16.69 11.33 3.13
C LEU A 287 -15.38 12.12 3.03
N SER A 288 -14.58 11.90 1.98
CA SER A 288 -13.24 12.48 1.84
C SER A 288 -13.25 14.01 1.99
N PRO A 289 -12.68 14.55 3.08
CA PRO A 289 -12.70 15.99 3.38
C PRO A 289 -11.56 16.75 2.72
N SER A 290 -10.95 16.34 1.66
CA SER A 290 -9.91 17.07 0.88
C SER A 290 -9.05 18.06 1.69
N TRP A 291 -8.33 17.58 2.71
CA TRP A 291 -7.54 18.43 3.59
C TRP A 291 -6.26 18.95 2.90
N THR A 292 -6.15 20.24 2.78
CA THR A 292 -4.91 20.91 2.33
C THR A 292 -3.92 21.10 3.48
N GLU A 293 -4.44 21.28 4.72
CA GLU A 293 -3.67 21.40 5.96
C GLU A 293 -4.12 20.35 6.97
N TRP A 294 -3.24 20.07 7.95
CA TRP A 294 -3.57 19.16 9.04
C TRP A 294 -4.59 19.79 10.00
N PRO A 295 -5.67 19.06 10.34
CA PRO A 295 -6.53 19.45 11.47
C PRO A 295 -5.72 19.67 12.75
N ARG A 296 -6.11 20.63 13.56
CA ARG A 296 -5.34 21.04 14.75
C ARG A 296 -4.94 19.87 15.66
N ARG A 297 -5.85 18.90 15.83
CA ARG A 297 -5.63 17.69 16.67
C ARG A 297 -4.62 16.71 16.07
N LEU A 298 -4.43 16.70 14.76
CA LEU A 298 -3.53 15.79 14.05
C LEU A 298 -2.16 16.41 13.75
N ARG A 299 -1.97 17.72 13.97
CA ARG A 299 -0.70 18.42 13.76
C ARG A 299 0.49 17.79 14.50
N PRO A 300 0.37 17.32 15.77
CA PRO A 300 1.48 16.68 16.46
C PRO A 300 1.98 15.41 15.74
N PHE A 301 1.10 14.68 15.08
CA PHE A 301 1.40 13.43 14.37
C PHE A 301 1.85 13.63 12.92
N ALA A 302 1.83 14.88 12.41
CA ALA A 302 2.15 15.18 11.01
C ALA A 302 3.54 14.66 10.59
N GLY A 303 4.53 14.73 11.47
CA GLY A 303 5.88 14.20 11.23
C GLY A 303 5.89 12.69 11.07
N THR A 304 5.26 11.96 11.99
CA THR A 304 5.12 10.50 11.95
C THR A 304 4.37 10.04 10.72
N ILE A 305 3.22 10.68 10.40
CA ILE A 305 2.46 10.35 9.19
C ILE A 305 3.29 10.59 7.93
N THR A 306 4.06 11.67 7.89
CA THR A 306 4.95 11.95 6.76
C THR A 306 6.06 10.91 6.64
N LEU A 307 6.65 10.48 7.75
CA LEU A 307 7.66 9.41 7.78
C LEU A 307 7.09 8.10 7.25
N LEU A 308 5.96 7.63 7.81
CA LEU A 308 5.29 6.41 7.39
C LEU A 308 4.98 6.42 5.88
N ASN A 309 4.48 7.53 5.36
CA ASN A 309 4.19 7.66 3.93
C ASN A 309 5.43 7.72 3.05
N SER A 310 6.52 8.30 3.54
CA SER A 310 7.77 8.46 2.75
C SER A 310 8.59 7.18 2.69
N ARG A 311 8.40 6.29 3.66
CA ARG A 311 9.11 4.99 3.80
C ARG A 311 8.14 3.81 3.75
N ALA A 312 6.97 4.00 3.14
CA ALA A 312 5.89 3.03 3.16
C ALA A 312 6.29 1.69 2.51
N VAL A 313 7.08 1.70 1.44
CA VAL A 313 7.50 0.46 0.75
C VAL A 313 8.52 -0.29 1.60
N THR A 314 9.50 0.39 2.18
CA THR A 314 10.48 -0.23 3.08
C THR A 314 9.80 -0.83 4.30
N ILE A 315 8.93 -0.08 4.99
CA ILE A 315 8.18 -0.57 6.16
C ILE A 315 7.35 -1.79 5.76
N TYR A 316 6.63 -1.71 4.65
CA TYR A 316 5.78 -2.79 4.18
C TYR A 316 6.58 -4.06 3.83
N LEU A 317 7.73 -3.94 3.20
CA LEU A 317 8.53 -5.09 2.80
C LEU A 317 9.21 -5.80 3.98
N TRP A 318 9.62 -5.05 5.01
CA TRP A 318 10.42 -5.58 6.11
C TRP A 318 9.63 -5.90 7.38
N HIS A 319 8.34 -5.53 7.48
CA HIS A 319 7.61 -5.68 8.75
C HIS A 319 7.51 -7.12 9.24
N ASN A 320 7.23 -8.10 8.36
CA ASN A 320 7.15 -9.51 8.78
C ASN A 320 8.49 -10.02 9.32
N THR A 321 9.59 -9.70 8.65
CA THR A 321 10.94 -10.03 9.15
C THR A 321 11.22 -9.38 10.50
N CYS A 322 10.80 -8.12 10.68
CA CYS A 322 10.94 -7.42 11.96
C CYS A 322 10.06 -8.06 13.05
N ILE A 323 8.85 -8.49 12.72
CA ILE A 323 7.96 -9.21 13.64
C ILE A 323 8.58 -10.53 14.06
N LEU A 324 9.08 -11.33 13.11
CA LEU A 324 9.75 -12.60 13.40
C LEU A 324 10.94 -12.43 14.34
N ILE A 325 11.81 -11.46 14.05
CA ILE A 325 12.98 -11.17 14.90
C ILE A 325 12.54 -10.67 16.29
N ALA A 326 11.53 -9.78 16.34
CA ALA A 326 11.05 -9.23 17.61
C ALA A 326 10.43 -10.33 18.48
N ALA A 327 9.59 -11.19 17.92
CA ALA A 327 8.98 -12.32 18.63
C ALA A 327 10.06 -13.26 19.18
N THR A 328 11.01 -13.68 18.35
CA THR A 328 12.11 -14.55 18.76
C THR A 328 12.97 -13.94 19.88
N LEU A 329 13.29 -12.63 19.77
CA LEU A 329 14.04 -11.94 20.83
C LEU A 329 13.24 -11.84 22.13
N TRP A 330 11.93 -11.61 22.01
CA TRP A 330 11.05 -11.47 23.16
C TRP A 330 10.84 -12.80 23.88
N ASP A 331 10.67 -13.90 23.15
CA ASP A 331 10.49 -15.24 23.70
C ASP A 331 11.70 -15.67 24.54
N ARG A 332 12.90 -15.20 24.23
CA ARG A 332 14.09 -15.48 25.06
C ARG A 332 14.05 -14.85 26.43
N LEU A 333 13.26 -13.83 26.64
CA LEU A 333 13.11 -13.19 27.96
C LEU A 333 12.42 -14.10 28.96
N TRP A 334 11.63 -15.08 28.51
CA TRP A 334 11.04 -16.15 29.34
C TRP A 334 12.11 -17.06 29.96
N GLY A 335 13.30 -17.15 29.38
CA GLY A 335 14.42 -17.88 29.94
C GLY A 335 15.09 -17.20 31.14
N PHE A 336 14.65 -15.99 31.54
CA PHE A 336 15.19 -15.29 32.70
C PHE A 336 14.23 -15.40 33.88
N PRO A 337 14.52 -16.25 34.92
CA PRO A 337 13.62 -16.51 36.04
C PRO A 337 13.16 -15.26 36.79
N LEU A 338 14.00 -14.22 36.86
CA LEU A 338 13.65 -12.95 37.48
C LEU A 338 12.52 -12.21 36.74
N LEU A 339 12.48 -12.26 35.42
CA LEU A 339 11.44 -11.63 34.61
C LEU A 339 10.15 -12.47 34.67
N GLU A 340 10.27 -13.77 34.49
CA GLU A 340 9.14 -14.71 34.54
C GLU A 340 8.40 -14.64 35.88
N GLN A 341 9.12 -14.57 37.01
CA GLN A 341 8.51 -14.56 38.33
C GLN A 341 7.96 -13.20 38.77
N ASN A 342 8.60 -12.08 38.35
CA ASN A 342 8.22 -10.77 38.87
C ASN A 342 7.34 -9.96 37.91
N VAL A 343 7.40 -10.20 36.59
CA VAL A 343 6.68 -9.40 35.59
C VAL A 343 6.09 -10.27 34.46
N PRO A 344 5.42 -11.40 34.76
CA PRO A 344 4.88 -12.28 33.72
C PRO A 344 3.90 -11.56 32.80
N GLY A 345 3.03 -10.70 33.34
CA GLY A 345 2.07 -9.93 32.55
C GLY A 345 2.71 -8.94 31.56
N LEU A 346 3.96 -8.52 31.78
CA LEU A 346 4.73 -7.76 30.80
C LEU A 346 5.19 -8.66 29.65
N LEU A 347 5.64 -9.88 29.97
CA LEU A 347 6.10 -10.86 28.98
C LEU A 347 4.95 -11.36 28.10
N GLU A 348 3.76 -11.54 28.67
CA GLU A 348 2.53 -11.92 27.94
C GLU A 348 1.96 -10.77 27.08
N SER A 349 2.38 -9.52 27.36
CA SER A 349 1.81 -8.37 26.69
C SER A 349 2.35 -8.19 25.27
N VAL A 350 1.46 -7.96 24.32
CA VAL A 350 1.81 -7.66 22.92
C VAL A 350 2.42 -6.26 22.74
N TRP A 351 2.17 -5.33 23.65
CA TRP A 351 2.55 -3.93 23.47
C TRP A 351 4.07 -3.67 23.50
N PRO A 352 4.85 -4.29 24.41
CA PRO A 352 6.32 -4.18 24.36
C PRO A 352 6.90 -4.83 23.09
N VAL A 353 6.32 -5.95 22.62
CA VAL A 353 6.74 -6.59 21.37
C VAL A 353 6.46 -5.65 20.19
N LEU A 354 5.28 -5.02 20.15
CA LEU A 354 4.94 -4.01 19.13
C LEU A 354 5.94 -2.84 19.13
N LEU A 355 6.35 -2.36 20.31
CA LEU A 355 7.37 -1.32 20.41
C LEU A 355 8.70 -1.80 19.84
N LEU A 356 9.13 -3.03 20.17
CA LEU A 356 10.35 -3.62 19.62
C LEU A 356 10.28 -3.77 18.09
N VAL A 357 9.14 -4.21 17.55
CA VAL A 357 8.90 -4.26 16.10
C VAL A 357 9.11 -2.89 15.46
N TRP A 358 8.55 -1.82 16.03
CA TRP A 358 8.74 -0.47 15.48
C TRP A 358 10.18 0.04 15.59
N ILE A 359 10.92 -0.35 16.63
CA ILE A 359 12.36 -0.06 16.74
C ILE A 359 13.12 -0.77 15.61
N LEU A 360 12.86 -2.05 15.37
CA LEU A 360 13.49 -2.82 14.30
C LEU A 360 13.12 -2.28 12.91
N ILE A 361 11.85 -1.93 12.68
CA ILE A 361 11.41 -1.24 11.47
C ILE A 361 12.16 0.07 11.28
N GLY A 362 12.37 0.85 12.36
CA GLY A 362 13.20 2.05 12.35
C GLY A 362 14.63 1.76 11.89
N GLY A 363 15.23 0.67 12.38
CA GLY A 363 16.53 0.16 11.93
C GLY A 363 16.54 -0.18 10.43
N CYS A 364 15.51 -0.89 9.94
CA CYS A 364 15.36 -1.20 8.52
C CYS A 364 15.19 0.07 7.66
N VAL A 365 14.46 1.07 8.15
CA VAL A 365 14.31 2.36 7.47
C VAL A 365 15.65 3.08 7.34
N LEU A 366 16.49 3.03 8.38
CA LEU A 366 17.84 3.61 8.33
C LEU A 366 18.77 2.83 7.38
N ALA A 367 18.73 1.50 7.44
CA ALA A 367 19.59 0.63 6.63
C ALA A 367 19.20 0.60 5.15
N PHE A 368 17.91 0.57 4.83
CA PHE A 368 17.39 0.26 3.49
C PHE A 368 16.53 1.37 2.86
N GLY A 369 16.07 2.36 3.65
CA GLY A 369 15.17 3.41 3.17
C GLY A 369 15.77 4.31 2.08
N TRP A 370 17.10 4.37 1.94
CA TRP A 370 17.79 5.08 0.86
C TRP A 370 17.42 4.55 -0.54
N ALA A 371 17.04 3.26 -0.65
CA ALA A 371 16.62 2.67 -1.91
C ALA A 371 15.36 3.34 -2.46
N GLU A 372 14.41 3.75 -1.59
CA GLU A 372 13.23 4.52 -1.99
C GLU A 372 13.60 5.93 -2.51
N ASP A 373 14.57 6.59 -1.88
CA ASP A 373 15.03 7.90 -2.32
C ASP A 373 15.67 7.85 -3.70
N LEU A 374 16.55 6.86 -3.94
CA LEU A 374 17.16 6.62 -5.25
C LEU A 374 16.08 6.30 -6.30
N ALA A 375 15.14 5.43 -5.96
CA ALA A 375 14.00 5.08 -6.80
C ALA A 375 13.16 6.31 -7.16
N ALA A 376 13.03 7.26 -6.25
CA ALA A 376 12.32 8.53 -6.45
C ALA A 376 13.18 9.60 -7.15
N LYS A 377 14.44 9.32 -7.49
CA LYS A 377 15.44 10.30 -8.00
C LYS A 377 15.68 11.46 -7.02
N GLN A 378 15.71 11.16 -5.74
CA GLN A 378 16.04 12.10 -4.67
C GLN A 378 17.41 11.76 -4.09
N ASN A 379 18.03 12.73 -3.44
CA ASN A 379 19.26 12.45 -2.70
C ASN A 379 18.93 11.54 -1.53
N PRO A 380 19.69 10.46 -1.31
CA PRO A 380 19.51 9.56 -0.19
C PRO A 380 19.53 10.31 1.14
N ARG A 381 18.56 10.01 2.00
CA ARG A 381 18.46 10.58 3.35
C ARG A 381 18.30 9.44 4.34
N LEU A 382 19.07 9.46 5.39
CA LEU A 382 18.94 8.46 6.46
C LEU A 382 17.58 8.56 7.13
N TRP A 383 17.14 9.81 7.41
CA TRP A 383 15.84 10.07 8.03
C TRP A 383 15.11 11.20 7.30
N PRO A 384 13.89 11.01 6.83
CA PRO A 384 13.13 12.05 6.16
C PRO A 384 12.60 13.06 7.16
N THR A 385 13.42 14.06 7.50
CA THR A 385 13.01 15.21 8.28
C THR A 385 12.47 16.29 7.39
N LYS A 386 11.21 16.69 7.58
CA LYS A 386 10.47 17.77 6.91
C LYS A 386 10.21 17.56 5.41
N GLU A 387 8.99 17.92 5.00
CA GLU A 387 8.67 18.11 3.59
C GLU A 387 9.75 18.97 2.94
N PRO A 388 10.17 18.65 1.71
CA PRO A 388 11.00 19.58 0.97
C PRO A 388 10.21 20.89 0.88
N GLY A 389 10.59 21.83 1.73
CA GLY A 389 10.06 23.19 1.67
C GLY A 389 10.15 23.60 0.20
N VAL A 390 9.10 24.20 -0.32
CA VAL A 390 9.13 24.92 -1.58
C VAL A 390 10.38 25.78 -1.51
N ARG A 391 11.46 25.34 -2.16
CA ARG A 391 12.64 26.17 -2.30
C ARG A 391 12.10 27.45 -2.91
N ALA A 392 12.11 28.50 -2.12
CA ALA A 392 11.93 29.84 -2.61
C ALA A 392 12.89 29.97 -3.82
N ARG A 393 12.33 29.92 -5.03
CA ARG A 393 12.97 30.42 -6.23
C ARG A 393 12.99 31.95 -6.08
N GLY A 394 13.68 32.37 -5.02
CA GLY A 394 13.89 33.76 -4.66
C GLY A 394 15.30 34.12 -5.05
N ALA A 395 15.33 35.11 -5.91
CA ALA A 395 16.43 36.07 -6.02
C ALA A 395 17.77 35.54 -6.58
N ARG A 396 17.81 35.12 -7.84
CA ARG A 396 18.89 35.64 -8.66
C ARG A 396 18.56 37.13 -8.97
N ARG A 397 18.92 38.03 -8.07
CA ARG A 397 19.13 39.43 -8.41
C ARG A 397 20.11 39.46 -9.57
N ARG A 398 19.62 39.76 -10.75
CA ARG A 398 20.48 40.31 -11.81
C ARG A 398 21.02 41.64 -11.29
N THR A 399 22.24 41.61 -10.83
CA THR A 399 23.06 42.85 -10.78
C THR A 399 23.28 43.25 -12.23
N VAL A 400 22.61 44.28 -12.65
CA VAL A 400 22.93 45.00 -13.86
C VAL A 400 24.23 45.75 -13.57
N PRO A 401 25.33 45.56 -14.32
CA PRO A 401 26.47 46.45 -14.22
C PRO A 401 26.07 47.78 -14.85
N GLY A 402 26.09 48.83 -14.04
CA GLY A 402 25.99 50.20 -14.56
C GLY A 402 27.32 50.64 -15.22
N SER A 403 27.18 51.25 -16.31
CA SER A 403 28.11 52.23 -16.87
C SER A 403 27.34 53.15 -17.84
#